data_a115b1d22ec02c8342115b24091e6a63
#
_entry.id   a115b1d22ec02c8342115b24091e6a63
#
_cell.length_a   1.000
_cell.length_b   1.000
_cell.length_c   1.000
_cell.angle_alpha   90.00
_cell.angle_beta   90.00
_cell.angle_gamma   90.00
#
_symmetry.space_group_name_H-M   'P 1'
#
loop_
_entity.id
_entity.type
_entity.pdbx_description
1 polymer ?
#
loop_
_entity_poly.entity_id
_entity_poly.type
_entity_poly.pdbx_seq_one_letter_code
_entity_poly.pdbx_strand_id
1 'polypeptide(L)'
;LPKGETPDFSTFLAQYPSIEILATDRHNKKLRPGDLIGNEFVVTLSEVTDVADVEQRLEKVKQVGVPNYFGSQRFGNDGNNLDEARRWGRENVRTRNQNKRSMYLSAARSWIFNRIVSARLENGVFDKFIDGDIAQTSQGLLAVDANNLADMQNKLALSEVEITAAL
;
A
#
# COMPACT_ATOMS: atom_id res chain seq x y z
N LEU A 1 4.34 -29.53 2.93
CA LEU A 1 4.80 -30.84 3.38
C LEU A 1 3.65 -31.83 3.33
N PRO A 2 3.90 -33.14 3.04
CA PRO A 2 2.90 -34.18 3.09
C PRO A 2 2.23 -34.27 4.47
N LYS A 3 0.98 -34.74 4.48
CA LYS A 3 0.20 -34.85 5.70
C LYS A 3 0.86 -35.88 6.65
N GLY A 4 1.27 -35.45 7.82
CA GLY A 4 1.90 -36.31 8.83
C GLY A 4 3.41 -36.11 9.01
N GLU A 5 4.10 -35.45 8.09
CA GLU A 5 5.54 -35.19 8.24
C GLU A 5 5.80 -33.93 9.07
N THR A 6 6.75 -34.02 9.98
CA THR A 6 7.32 -32.86 10.69
C THR A 6 8.69 -32.58 10.06
N PRO A 7 8.93 -31.36 9.55
CA PRO A 7 10.23 -31.05 8.95
C PRO A 7 11.31 -31.03 10.03
N ASP A 8 12.44 -31.67 9.73
CA ASP A 8 13.66 -31.51 10.53
C ASP A 8 14.52 -30.42 9.90
N PHE A 9 14.69 -29.31 10.60
CA PHE A 9 15.51 -28.17 10.18
C PHE A 9 16.89 -28.19 10.79
N SER A 10 17.29 -29.21 11.57
CA SER A 10 18.54 -29.23 12.34
C SER A 10 19.78 -29.05 11.47
N THR A 11 19.87 -29.74 10.33
CA THR A 11 20.98 -29.63 9.39
C THR A 11 21.07 -28.22 8.76
N PHE A 12 19.93 -27.63 8.45
CA PHE A 12 19.87 -26.26 7.89
C PHE A 12 20.30 -25.24 8.95
N LEU A 13 19.75 -25.31 10.15
CA LEU A 13 20.05 -24.36 11.22
C LEU A 13 21.50 -24.44 11.68
N ALA A 14 22.14 -25.63 11.61
CA ALA A 14 23.57 -25.78 11.90
C ALA A 14 24.45 -24.96 10.92
N GLN A 15 24.02 -24.75 9.68
CA GLN A 15 24.73 -23.93 8.70
C GLN A 15 24.45 -22.42 8.85
N TYR A 16 23.35 -22.05 9.50
CA TYR A 16 22.90 -20.67 9.64
C TYR A 16 22.56 -20.36 11.11
N PRO A 17 23.56 -20.23 11.99
CA PRO A 17 23.36 -20.05 13.44
C PRO A 17 22.67 -18.74 13.83
N SER A 18 22.55 -17.79 12.92
CA SER A 18 21.80 -16.54 13.10
C SER A 18 20.30 -16.68 12.84
N ILE A 19 19.83 -17.84 12.39
CA ILE A 19 18.42 -18.12 12.12
C ILE A 19 17.87 -18.99 13.25
N GLU A 20 16.75 -18.55 13.84
CA GLU A 20 16.00 -19.28 14.83
C GLU A 20 14.56 -19.52 14.37
N ILE A 21 14.06 -20.74 14.58
CA ILE A 21 12.66 -21.06 14.37
C ILE A 21 11.90 -20.86 15.69
N LEU A 22 11.19 -19.75 15.81
CA LEU A 22 10.48 -19.37 17.03
C LEU A 22 9.24 -20.27 17.29
N ALA A 23 8.54 -20.66 16.23
CA ALA A 23 7.36 -21.51 16.34
C ALA A 23 7.08 -22.24 15.03
N THR A 24 6.43 -23.38 15.12
CA THR A 24 5.89 -24.11 13.98
C THR A 24 4.45 -24.48 14.26
N ASP A 25 3.59 -24.35 13.26
CA ASP A 25 2.19 -24.75 13.37
C ASP A 25 1.70 -25.37 12.06
N ARG A 26 0.56 -26.04 12.12
CA ARG A 26 -0.05 -26.71 10.97
C ARG A 26 -1.29 -25.96 10.52
N HIS A 27 -1.38 -25.73 9.23
CA HIS A 27 -2.53 -25.10 8.61
C HIS A 27 -3.20 -26.07 7.62
N ASN A 28 -4.53 -26.00 7.54
CA ASN A 28 -5.33 -26.91 6.69
C ASN A 28 -5.27 -26.57 5.20
N LYS A 29 -4.77 -25.40 4.84
CA LYS A 29 -4.56 -24.96 3.44
C LYS A 29 -3.24 -24.24 3.29
N LYS A 30 -2.70 -24.21 2.06
CA LYS A 30 -1.52 -23.42 1.73
C LYS A 30 -1.85 -21.93 1.84
N LEU A 31 -1.03 -21.16 2.55
CA LEU A 31 -1.12 -19.71 2.59
C LEU A 31 -0.87 -19.12 1.20
N ARG A 32 -1.68 -18.15 0.82
CA ARG A 32 -1.56 -17.40 -0.45
C ARG A 32 -1.38 -15.92 -0.17
N PRO A 33 -0.82 -15.15 -1.11
CA PRO A 33 -0.83 -13.70 -1.02
C PRO A 33 -2.26 -13.19 -0.81
N GLY A 34 -2.46 -12.34 0.21
CA GLY A 34 -3.77 -11.81 0.60
C GLY A 34 -4.54 -12.61 1.66
N ASP A 35 -4.03 -13.78 2.06
CA ASP A 35 -4.63 -14.54 3.18
C ASP A 35 -4.27 -13.95 4.56
N LEU A 36 -3.26 -13.08 4.63
CA LEU A 36 -2.82 -12.45 5.88
C LEU A 36 -3.72 -11.26 6.23
N ILE A 37 -4.07 -11.13 7.50
CA ILE A 37 -4.84 -9.98 8.03
C ILE A 37 -4.02 -8.70 7.93
N GLY A 38 -2.70 -8.78 8.17
CA GLY A 38 -1.78 -7.64 8.11
C GLY A 38 -0.37 -8.05 8.51
N ASN A 39 0.48 -7.04 8.62
CA ASN A 39 1.84 -7.18 9.14
C ASN A 39 2.05 -6.20 10.27
N GLU A 40 2.78 -6.62 11.30
CA GLU A 40 3.28 -5.76 12.35
C GLU A 40 4.74 -5.41 12.05
N PHE A 41 5.09 -4.13 12.18
CA PHE A 41 6.43 -3.66 11.92
C PHE A 41 7.01 -2.99 13.17
N VAL A 42 8.21 -3.39 13.54
CA VAL A 42 9.06 -2.67 14.49
C VAL A 42 10.16 -2.00 13.70
N VAL A 43 10.16 -0.66 13.68
CA VAL A 43 11.13 0.13 12.89
C VAL A 43 12.09 0.83 13.84
N THR A 44 13.37 0.52 13.72
CA THR A 44 14.43 1.20 14.45
C THR A 44 15.01 2.32 13.58
N LEU A 45 14.93 3.55 14.07
CA LEU A 45 15.58 4.70 13.43
C LEU A 45 17.00 4.81 13.97
N SER A 46 18.00 4.84 13.08
CA SER A 46 19.42 5.00 13.42
C SER A 46 19.90 6.38 12.94
N GLU A 47 21.05 6.82 13.49
CA GLU A 47 21.70 8.07 13.12
C GLU A 47 20.81 9.33 13.29
N VAL A 48 19.90 9.28 14.26
CA VAL A 48 18.99 10.38 14.57
C VAL A 48 19.79 11.55 15.16
N THR A 49 19.77 12.70 14.49
CA THR A 49 20.49 13.90 14.92
C THR A 49 19.70 14.76 15.89
N ASP A 50 18.35 14.71 15.81
CA ASP A 50 17.44 15.43 16.70
C ASP A 50 16.26 14.53 17.09
N VAL A 51 16.33 13.99 18.31
CA VAL A 51 15.30 13.09 18.83
C VAL A 51 13.98 13.84 19.07
N ALA A 52 14.05 15.07 19.56
CA ALA A 52 12.85 15.86 19.87
C ALA A 52 12.05 16.21 18.60
N ASP A 53 12.72 16.55 17.50
CA ASP A 53 12.06 16.77 16.19
C ASP A 53 11.41 15.48 15.69
N VAL A 54 12.07 14.33 15.83
CA VAL A 54 11.49 13.03 15.45
C VAL A 54 10.24 12.72 16.28
N GLU A 55 10.29 12.88 17.59
CA GLU A 55 9.14 12.65 18.47
C GLU A 55 7.96 13.57 18.11
N GLN A 56 8.22 14.83 17.85
CA GLN A 56 7.19 15.80 17.42
C GLN A 56 6.55 15.39 16.09
N ARG A 57 7.36 14.93 15.11
CA ARG A 57 6.85 14.43 13.83
C ARG A 57 6.03 13.16 13.98
N LEU A 58 6.45 12.23 14.82
CA LEU A 58 5.70 11.00 15.11
C LEU A 58 4.36 11.31 15.78
N GLU A 59 4.33 12.28 16.70
CA GLU A 59 3.07 12.71 17.32
C GLU A 59 2.13 13.33 16.29
N LYS A 60 2.64 14.14 15.37
CA LYS A 60 1.86 14.68 14.26
C LYS A 60 1.33 13.56 13.34
N VAL A 61 2.15 12.55 13.06
CA VAL A 61 1.73 11.38 12.25
C VAL A 61 0.59 10.62 12.92
N LYS A 62 0.62 10.45 14.25
CA LYS A 62 -0.48 9.82 15.00
C LYS A 62 -1.79 10.60 14.88
N GLN A 63 -1.72 11.92 14.85
CA GLN A 63 -2.91 12.79 14.83
C GLN A 63 -3.53 12.92 13.44
N VAL A 64 -2.71 13.06 12.40
CA VAL A 64 -3.18 13.41 11.05
C VAL A 64 -2.87 12.35 9.98
N GLY A 65 -2.17 11.29 10.35
CA GLY A 65 -1.71 10.28 9.40
C GLY A 65 -0.59 10.78 8.47
N VAL A 66 -0.34 10.01 7.44
CA VAL A 66 0.63 10.33 6.39
C VAL A 66 0.05 10.02 5.01
N PRO A 67 0.43 10.75 3.96
CA PRO A 67 0.10 10.40 2.60
C PRO A 67 0.69 9.03 2.24
N ASN A 68 -0.15 8.08 1.84
CA ASN A 68 0.26 6.72 1.56
C ASN A 68 0.80 6.56 0.13
N TYR A 69 1.92 7.21 -0.17
CA TYR A 69 2.59 7.11 -1.47
C TYR A 69 3.14 5.71 -1.74
N PHE A 70 3.00 5.26 -2.97
CA PHE A 70 3.79 4.13 -3.46
C PHE A 70 5.26 4.52 -3.59
N GLY A 71 6.15 3.77 -2.94
CA GLY A 71 7.60 3.99 -3.00
C GLY A 71 8.24 3.48 -4.28
N SER A 72 9.53 3.76 -4.45
CA SER A 72 10.33 3.44 -5.65
C SER A 72 10.27 1.97 -6.07
N GLN A 73 10.22 1.04 -5.12
CA GLN A 73 10.13 -0.40 -5.39
C GLN A 73 8.93 -0.77 -6.28
N ARG A 74 7.81 -0.02 -6.19
CA ARG A 74 6.62 -0.23 -7.02
C ARG A 74 6.89 0.00 -8.50
N PHE A 75 7.81 0.90 -8.81
CA PHE A 75 8.11 1.32 -10.17
C PHE A 75 9.21 0.50 -10.84
N GLY A 76 9.78 -0.49 -10.12
CA GLY A 76 10.85 -1.36 -10.58
C GLY A 76 12.23 -0.73 -10.41
N ASN A 77 13.27 -1.49 -10.74
CA ASN A 77 14.64 -0.97 -10.70
C ASN A 77 14.74 0.23 -11.64
N ASP A 78 15.21 1.37 -11.12
CA ASP A 78 15.35 2.64 -11.85
C ASP A 78 14.08 3.11 -12.59
N GLY A 79 12.89 2.69 -12.12
CA GLY A 79 11.62 3.08 -12.73
C GLY A 79 11.22 2.27 -13.97
N ASN A 80 11.93 1.22 -14.31
CA ASN A 80 11.76 0.44 -15.54
C ASN A 80 10.31 -0.03 -15.80
N ASN A 81 9.57 -0.44 -14.76
CA ASN A 81 8.16 -0.85 -14.92
C ASN A 81 7.26 0.31 -15.38
N LEU A 82 7.54 1.52 -14.93
CA LEU A 82 6.79 2.71 -15.33
C LEU A 82 7.15 3.14 -16.76
N ASP A 83 8.42 3.06 -17.14
CA ASP A 83 8.84 3.40 -18.50
C ASP A 83 8.30 2.43 -19.54
N GLU A 84 8.27 1.14 -19.22
CA GLU A 84 7.60 0.15 -20.06
C GLU A 84 6.08 0.38 -20.15
N ALA A 85 5.44 0.76 -19.06
CA ALA A 85 4.02 1.12 -19.08
C ALA A 85 3.75 2.35 -19.99
N ARG A 86 4.62 3.37 -19.91
CA ARG A 86 4.55 4.55 -20.80
C ARG A 86 4.78 4.19 -22.27
N ARG A 87 5.75 3.30 -22.55
CA ARG A 87 5.99 2.79 -23.88
C ARG A 87 4.76 2.07 -24.43
N TRP A 88 4.10 1.25 -23.64
CA TRP A 88 2.86 0.60 -24.00
C TRP A 88 1.76 1.59 -24.42
N GLY A 89 1.58 2.64 -23.65
CA GLY A 89 0.56 3.66 -23.92
C GLY A 89 0.84 4.43 -25.22
N ARG A 90 2.12 4.69 -25.53
CA ARG A 90 2.52 5.45 -26.73
C ARG A 90 2.58 4.61 -28.00
N GLU A 91 3.17 3.42 -27.90
CA GLU A 91 3.54 2.61 -29.07
C GLU A 91 2.59 1.43 -29.31
N ASN A 92 1.59 1.24 -28.44
CA ASN A 92 0.67 0.11 -28.45
C ASN A 92 1.40 -1.27 -28.48
N VAL A 93 2.61 -1.33 -27.93
CA VAL A 93 3.42 -2.53 -27.86
C VAL A 93 3.02 -3.32 -26.61
N ARG A 94 2.56 -4.56 -26.79
CA ARG A 94 2.11 -5.40 -25.67
C ARG A 94 3.05 -6.57 -25.44
N THR A 95 3.37 -6.85 -24.18
CA THR A 95 4.05 -8.10 -23.81
C THR A 95 3.06 -9.27 -23.73
N ARG A 96 3.49 -10.46 -24.17
CA ARG A 96 2.73 -11.70 -23.97
C ARG A 96 2.89 -12.26 -22.54
N ASN A 97 3.88 -11.78 -21.78
CA ASN A 97 4.11 -12.22 -20.42
C ASN A 97 3.10 -11.56 -19.47
N GLN A 98 2.19 -12.35 -18.94
CA GLN A 98 1.11 -11.88 -18.06
C GLN A 98 1.62 -11.21 -16.77
N ASN A 99 2.70 -11.72 -16.18
CA ASN A 99 3.29 -11.13 -14.97
C ASN A 99 3.86 -9.74 -15.25
N LYS A 100 4.63 -9.59 -16.32
CA LYS A 100 5.14 -8.27 -16.74
C LYS A 100 4.01 -7.30 -17.05
N ARG A 101 2.97 -7.77 -17.75
CA ARG A 101 1.78 -6.96 -18.02
C ARG A 101 1.13 -6.43 -16.75
N SER A 102 0.93 -7.31 -15.76
CA SER A 102 0.37 -6.92 -14.46
C SER A 102 1.25 -5.91 -13.73
N MET A 103 2.57 -6.11 -13.73
CA MET A 103 3.53 -5.18 -13.12
C MET A 103 3.51 -3.79 -13.77
N TYR A 104 3.49 -3.71 -15.09
CA TYR A 104 3.47 -2.44 -15.81
C TYR A 104 2.18 -1.65 -15.57
N LEU A 105 1.03 -2.33 -15.64
CA LEU A 105 -0.26 -1.71 -15.33
C LEU A 105 -0.34 -1.24 -13.86
N SER A 106 0.18 -2.05 -12.94
CA SER A 106 0.23 -1.69 -11.53
C SER A 106 1.13 -0.47 -11.29
N ALA A 107 2.30 -0.39 -11.95
CA ALA A 107 3.18 0.77 -11.86
C ALA A 107 2.52 2.05 -12.39
N ALA A 108 1.85 1.96 -13.55
CA ALA A 108 1.15 3.10 -14.12
C ALA A 108 0.03 3.62 -13.20
N ARG A 109 -0.79 2.72 -12.67
CA ARG A 109 -1.86 3.08 -11.73
C ARG A 109 -1.31 3.71 -10.45
N SER A 110 -0.24 3.15 -9.90
CA SER A 110 0.42 3.68 -8.69
C SER A 110 1.04 5.06 -8.93
N TRP A 111 1.56 5.30 -10.13
CA TRP A 111 2.06 6.62 -10.51
C TRP A 111 0.95 7.67 -10.59
N ILE A 112 -0.18 7.32 -11.22
CA ILE A 112 -1.37 8.18 -11.27
C ILE A 112 -1.87 8.48 -9.85
N PHE A 113 -1.98 7.47 -9.00
CA PHE A 113 -2.34 7.63 -7.60
C PHE A 113 -1.42 8.62 -6.88
N ASN A 114 -0.11 8.46 -6.99
CA ASN A 114 0.85 9.38 -6.38
C ASN A 114 0.67 10.82 -6.89
N ARG A 115 0.37 11.01 -8.18
CA ARG A 115 0.09 12.34 -8.77
C ARG A 115 -1.19 12.96 -8.20
N ILE A 116 -2.24 12.16 -8.03
CA ILE A 116 -3.49 12.61 -7.42
C ILE A 116 -3.24 13.04 -5.97
N VAL A 117 -2.53 12.21 -5.18
CA VAL A 117 -2.19 12.52 -3.79
C VAL A 117 -1.40 13.82 -3.69
N SER A 118 -0.38 14.01 -4.55
CA SER A 118 0.41 15.25 -4.59
C SER A 118 -0.47 16.47 -4.90
N ALA A 119 -1.30 16.39 -5.93
CA ALA A 119 -2.20 17.49 -6.30
C ALA A 119 -3.19 17.83 -5.19
N ARG A 120 -3.72 16.83 -4.48
CA ARG A 120 -4.62 17.06 -3.34
C ARG A 120 -3.92 17.77 -2.18
N LEU A 121 -2.66 17.40 -1.88
CA LEU A 121 -1.85 18.06 -0.87
C LEU A 121 -1.54 19.52 -1.26
N GLU A 122 -1.10 19.75 -2.51
CA GLU A 122 -0.80 21.07 -3.02
C GLU A 122 -2.02 22.01 -2.99
N ASN A 123 -3.21 21.49 -3.25
CA ASN A 123 -4.47 22.24 -3.23
C ASN A 123 -5.15 22.30 -1.86
N GLY A 124 -4.58 21.70 -0.81
CA GLY A 124 -5.17 21.70 0.54
C GLY A 124 -6.51 20.98 0.66
N VAL A 125 -6.72 19.95 -0.17
CA VAL A 125 -7.95 19.12 -0.19
C VAL A 125 -7.66 17.64 0.07
N PHE A 126 -6.52 17.35 0.70
CA PHE A 126 -6.10 15.97 0.97
C PHE A 126 -7.08 15.23 1.90
N ASP A 127 -7.60 15.93 2.89
CA ASP A 127 -8.52 15.46 3.94
C ASP A 127 -10.00 15.85 3.68
N LYS A 128 -10.35 16.19 2.45
CA LYS A 128 -11.69 16.63 2.07
C LYS A 128 -12.20 15.91 0.85
N PHE A 129 -13.49 15.67 0.77
CA PHE A 129 -14.11 15.26 -0.49
C PHE A 129 -14.14 16.42 -1.51
N ILE A 130 -13.97 16.04 -2.76
CA ILE A 130 -14.26 16.91 -3.91
C ILE A 130 -15.22 16.17 -4.84
N ASP A 131 -15.88 16.93 -5.72
CA ASP A 131 -16.74 16.35 -6.75
C ASP A 131 -15.96 15.37 -7.64
N GLY A 132 -16.51 14.18 -7.85
CA GLY A 132 -15.88 13.08 -8.57
C GLY A 132 -15.12 12.09 -7.69
N ASP A 133 -14.99 12.34 -6.39
CA ASP A 133 -14.40 11.35 -5.46
C ASP A 133 -15.29 10.14 -5.26
N ILE A 134 -14.70 9.08 -4.72
CA ILE A 134 -15.40 7.89 -4.26
C ILE A 134 -15.23 7.78 -2.75
N ALA A 135 -16.32 7.68 -2.04
CA ALA A 135 -16.35 7.40 -0.61
C ALA A 135 -16.47 5.89 -0.36
N GLN A 136 -15.68 5.36 0.58
CA GLN A 136 -15.92 4.06 1.17
C GLN A 136 -16.89 4.22 2.33
N THR A 137 -18.05 3.58 2.22
CA THR A 137 -19.09 3.56 3.25
C THR A 137 -19.24 2.15 3.82
N SER A 138 -20.01 1.98 4.89
CA SER A 138 -20.38 0.66 5.44
C SER A 138 -21.17 -0.20 4.45
N GLN A 139 -21.79 0.41 3.44
CA GLN A 139 -22.55 -0.28 2.40
C GLN A 139 -21.78 -0.48 1.08
N GLY A 140 -20.53 -0.02 1.03
CA GLY A 140 -19.66 -0.12 -0.14
C GLY A 140 -19.26 1.25 -0.70
N LEU A 141 -18.86 1.26 -1.96
CA LEU A 141 -18.36 2.46 -2.64
C LEU A 141 -19.53 3.35 -3.11
N LEU A 142 -19.42 4.64 -2.85
CA LEU A 142 -20.39 5.66 -3.25
C LEU A 142 -19.68 6.81 -3.97
N ALA A 143 -20.18 7.18 -5.15
CA ALA A 143 -19.69 8.36 -5.86
C ALA A 143 -20.12 9.64 -5.13
N VAL A 144 -19.19 10.57 -5.01
CA VAL A 144 -19.41 11.90 -4.45
C VAL A 144 -19.63 12.88 -5.59
N ASP A 145 -20.73 13.61 -5.54
CA ASP A 145 -21.11 14.64 -6.50
C ASP A 145 -21.61 15.90 -5.79
N ALA A 146 -21.96 16.92 -6.56
CA ALA A 146 -22.44 18.18 -6.03
C ALA A 146 -23.68 18.05 -5.12
N ASN A 147 -24.50 16.99 -5.29
CA ASN A 147 -25.74 16.82 -4.53
C ASN A 147 -25.48 16.22 -3.13
N ASN A 148 -24.44 15.40 -3.00
CA ASN A 148 -24.13 14.68 -1.75
C ASN A 148 -22.82 15.14 -1.08
N LEU A 149 -22.04 16.03 -1.70
CA LEU A 149 -20.73 16.47 -1.21
C LEU A 149 -20.76 16.96 0.25
N ALA A 150 -21.74 17.80 0.58
CA ALA A 150 -21.87 18.36 1.94
C ALA A 150 -22.17 17.27 2.99
N ASP A 151 -23.04 16.33 2.66
CA ASP A 151 -23.37 15.18 3.52
C ASP A 151 -22.15 14.26 3.70
N MET A 152 -21.46 13.94 2.61
CA MET A 152 -20.25 13.11 2.66
C MET A 152 -19.13 13.79 3.45
N GLN A 153 -18.97 15.10 3.34
CA GLN A 153 -17.97 15.85 4.13
C GLN A 153 -18.30 15.80 5.63
N ASN A 154 -19.57 15.89 6.02
CA ASN A 154 -19.99 15.73 7.41
C ASN A 154 -19.72 14.32 7.94
N LYS A 155 -20.04 13.29 7.15
CA LYS A 155 -19.78 11.89 7.49
C LYS A 155 -18.29 11.59 7.61
N LEU A 156 -17.45 12.21 6.76
CA LEU A 156 -16.00 12.11 6.87
C LEU A 156 -15.49 12.68 8.21
N ALA A 157 -16.00 13.85 8.61
CA ALA A 157 -15.65 14.47 9.88
C ALA A 157 -16.05 13.62 11.11
N LEU A 158 -17.10 12.80 10.96
CA LEU A 158 -17.57 11.85 11.98
C LEU A 158 -16.88 10.48 11.87
N SER A 159 -15.95 10.29 10.93
CA SER A 159 -15.28 9.01 10.63
C SER A 159 -16.25 7.87 10.25
N GLU A 160 -17.41 8.22 9.68
CA GLU A 160 -18.40 7.26 9.19
C GLU A 160 -18.09 6.77 7.76
N VAL A 161 -17.28 7.52 7.04
CA VAL A 161 -16.83 7.23 5.68
C VAL A 161 -15.36 7.57 5.51
N GLU A 162 -14.72 6.98 4.50
CA GLU A 162 -13.32 7.23 4.13
C GLU A 162 -13.21 7.68 2.68
N ILE A 163 -12.23 8.54 2.39
CA ILE A 163 -11.88 8.90 1.01
C ILE A 163 -11.10 7.73 0.41
N THR A 164 -11.59 7.18 -0.71
CA THR A 164 -10.84 6.18 -1.48
C THR A 164 -10.27 6.84 -2.74
N ALA A 165 -9.04 6.48 -3.09
CA ALA A 165 -8.53 6.78 -4.41
C ALA A 165 -9.11 5.73 -5.38
N ALA A 166 -10.25 6.05 -5.99
CA ALA A 166 -10.74 5.27 -7.12
C ALA A 166 -9.79 5.45 -8.30
N LEU A 167 -9.20 4.36 -8.74
CA LEU A 167 -8.38 4.26 -9.94
C LEU A 167 -9.11 3.43 -10.99
#